data_b85503e9ea5a558e8f7b18b0f1d847bc
#
_entry.id   b85503e9ea5a558e8f7b18b0f1d847bc
#
_cell.length_a   1.000
_cell.length_b   1.000
_cell.length_c   1.000
_cell.angle_alpha   90.00
_cell.angle_beta   90.00
_cell.angle_gamma   90.00
#
_symmetry.space_group_name_H-M   'P 1'
#
loop_
_entity.id
_entity.type
_entity.pdbx_description
1 polymer ?
#
loop_
_entity_poly.entity_id
_entity_poly.type
_entity_poly.pdbx_seq_one_letter_code
_entity_poly.pdbx_strand_id
1 'polypeptide(L)'
;MARKKQDIILENVVIEAVAAEGKALARIDGTVLFVQFAVPGDIVDVMVTKKKKSYMEGYILRMVKPSEHRLEPFCKHFGVCGGCKWQPLPYEMQLQAKQQQVYDQLVRIGHLDVPEITPIVPSDETTYYRNKLEFTFSQRRWIFDDENAEVLTEQEKYGLGFHVGRFFDKVLDIEHCWLQPEPSNEIRLFIKEYALNHGLTFFNIRDHVGFLRNMFIRTTEEGNVMLIICFYHEDTEARTALLDAVAEKFPQITSLYYVINGKANDSISDQECHLYKGDDAIYEYMEGLKFKIGPKSFYQTNTKQAYKLYSVAREYAALTGSEVVYDLYTGTGTIAQFVSRQASKVIGIEYVPEAIEDAKINAANNNITNCDFYAGDMKDILTDAFVEEHGHPDVIILDPPRAGIHPDVAQVILNAAPDRMVYVSCNPASQARDLEILCKDYVITAVRPVDMFPHTHHVENVVALKRK
;
A
#
# COMPACT_ATOMS: atom_id res chain seq x y z
N MET A 1 21.01 38.81 -2.88
CA MET A 1 19.60 39.06 -3.22
C MET A 1 19.11 37.84 -4.00
N ALA A 2 18.27 36.99 -3.42
CA ALA A 2 17.65 35.91 -4.15
C ALA A 2 16.68 36.50 -5.18
N ARG A 3 16.86 36.17 -6.45
CA ARG A 3 15.89 36.53 -7.51
C ARG A 3 14.51 35.99 -7.10
N LYS A 4 13.52 36.85 -6.87
CA LYS A 4 12.11 36.43 -6.76
C LYS A 4 11.78 35.60 -8.01
N LYS A 5 11.49 34.34 -7.81
CA LYS A 5 11.02 33.44 -8.87
C LYS A 5 9.68 34.05 -9.33
N GLN A 6 9.60 34.48 -10.58
CA GLN A 6 8.36 35.01 -11.13
C GLN A 6 7.35 33.84 -11.21
N ASP A 7 6.20 34.01 -10.60
CA ASP A 7 5.13 33.04 -10.68
C ASP A 7 4.69 32.89 -12.12
N ILE A 8 4.69 31.67 -12.62
CA ILE A 8 4.24 31.35 -13.99
C ILE A 8 2.82 30.80 -13.89
N ILE A 9 1.86 31.57 -14.42
CA ILE A 9 0.47 31.13 -14.54
C ILE A 9 0.22 30.82 -16.00
N LEU A 10 -0.35 29.63 -16.27
CA LEU A 10 -0.80 29.21 -17.58
C LEU A 10 -2.33 29.23 -17.55
N GLU A 11 -2.94 30.03 -18.43
CA GLU A 11 -4.38 30.21 -18.47
C GLU A 11 -5.05 29.28 -19.50
N ASN A 12 -6.29 28.87 -19.20
CA ASN A 12 -7.14 28.05 -20.08
C ASN A 12 -6.48 26.77 -20.58
N VAL A 13 -5.72 26.10 -19.74
CA VAL A 13 -5.07 24.84 -20.05
C VAL A 13 -6.11 23.72 -20.15
N VAL A 14 -6.17 23.05 -21.28
CA VAL A 14 -7.02 21.87 -21.51
C VAL A 14 -6.28 20.63 -21.02
N ILE A 15 -6.88 19.87 -20.13
CA ILE A 15 -6.33 18.61 -19.65
C ILE A 15 -6.65 17.48 -20.63
N GLU A 16 -5.61 16.81 -21.12
CA GLU A 16 -5.73 15.82 -22.21
C GLU A 16 -5.91 14.39 -21.71
N ALA A 17 -5.17 13.99 -20.66
CA ALA A 17 -5.12 12.60 -20.23
C ALA A 17 -4.75 12.46 -18.75
N VAL A 18 -4.94 11.27 -18.20
CA VAL A 18 -4.35 10.84 -16.94
C VAL A 18 -2.90 10.43 -17.16
N ALA A 19 -2.03 10.79 -16.24
CA ALA A 19 -0.61 10.46 -16.27
C ALA A 19 -0.22 9.59 -15.07
N ALA A 20 1.02 9.12 -15.06
CA ALA A 20 1.60 8.39 -13.94
C ALA A 20 1.54 9.16 -12.61
N GLU A 21 1.63 8.45 -11.49
CA GLU A 21 1.63 9.01 -10.12
C GLU A 21 0.35 9.78 -9.75
N GLY A 22 -0.75 9.52 -10.44
CA GLY A 22 -2.04 10.13 -10.15
C GLY A 22 -2.20 11.58 -10.63
N LYS A 23 -1.29 12.08 -11.44
CA LYS A 23 -1.36 13.40 -12.08
C LYS A 23 -2.18 13.33 -13.36
N ALA A 24 -2.66 14.48 -13.82
CA ALA A 24 -3.20 14.64 -15.17
C ALA A 24 -2.15 15.33 -16.06
N LEU A 25 -2.34 15.25 -17.38
CA LEU A 25 -1.41 15.71 -18.40
C LEU A 25 -2.06 16.71 -19.34
N ALA A 26 -1.33 17.78 -19.64
CA ALA A 26 -1.57 18.71 -20.74
C ALA A 26 -0.29 18.94 -21.53
N ARG A 27 -0.38 19.52 -22.73
CA ARG A 27 0.77 19.97 -23.52
C ARG A 27 0.68 21.46 -23.79
N ILE A 28 1.77 22.16 -23.49
CA ILE A 28 1.93 23.59 -23.76
C ILE A 28 3.13 23.76 -24.68
N ASP A 29 2.92 24.20 -25.90
CA ASP A 29 3.96 24.40 -26.92
C ASP A 29 4.90 23.16 -27.03
N GLY A 30 4.33 21.95 -27.03
CA GLY A 30 5.06 20.70 -27.08
C GLY A 30 5.71 20.24 -25.77
N THR A 31 5.67 21.06 -24.72
CA THR A 31 6.18 20.69 -23.39
C THR A 31 5.06 20.06 -22.54
N VAL A 32 5.36 18.91 -21.90
CA VAL A 32 4.41 18.23 -21.01
C VAL A 32 4.24 19.02 -19.71
N LEU A 33 2.98 19.23 -19.32
CA LEU A 33 2.58 19.82 -18.04
C LEU A 33 1.82 18.76 -17.23
N PHE A 34 2.31 18.46 -16.04
CA PHE A 34 1.63 17.61 -15.07
C PHE A 34 0.84 18.45 -14.07
N VAL A 35 -0.45 18.15 -13.92
CA VAL A 35 -1.37 18.89 -13.03
C VAL A 35 -2.00 17.92 -12.03
N GLN A 36 -1.99 18.28 -10.75
CA GLN A 36 -2.60 17.47 -9.70
C GLN A 36 -4.12 17.66 -9.66
N PHE A 37 -4.86 16.59 -9.36
CA PHE A 37 -6.32 16.60 -9.14
C PHE A 37 -7.17 17.09 -10.33
N ALA A 38 -6.59 17.17 -11.51
CA ALA A 38 -7.31 17.47 -12.75
C ALA A 38 -7.86 16.18 -13.38
N VAL A 39 -8.92 16.35 -14.16
CA VAL A 39 -9.61 15.28 -14.91
C VAL A 39 -9.51 15.59 -16.40
N PRO A 40 -9.29 14.62 -17.28
CA PRO A 40 -9.32 14.85 -18.72
C PRO A 40 -10.57 15.59 -19.18
N GLY A 41 -10.41 16.65 -19.98
CA GLY A 41 -11.47 17.54 -20.40
C GLY A 41 -11.69 18.77 -19.51
N ASP A 42 -11.05 18.85 -18.32
CA ASP A 42 -11.04 20.09 -17.55
C ASP A 42 -10.33 21.20 -18.34
N ILE A 43 -10.81 22.43 -18.23
CA ILE A 43 -10.12 23.66 -18.61
C ILE A 43 -9.78 24.42 -17.34
N VAL A 44 -8.47 24.63 -17.11
CA VAL A 44 -7.97 25.16 -15.83
C VAL A 44 -6.90 26.24 -16.04
N ASP A 45 -6.83 27.17 -15.11
CA ASP A 45 -5.64 28.00 -14.96
C ASP A 45 -4.68 27.28 -13.99
N VAL A 46 -3.41 27.16 -14.37
CA VAL A 46 -2.40 26.38 -13.64
C VAL A 46 -1.29 27.26 -13.12
N MET A 47 -1.03 27.18 -11.82
CA MET A 47 0.19 27.72 -11.20
C MET A 47 1.32 26.71 -11.40
N VAL A 48 2.38 27.09 -12.11
CA VAL A 48 3.56 26.26 -12.34
C VAL A 48 4.47 26.30 -11.12
N THR A 49 4.66 25.16 -10.47
CA THR A 49 5.53 25.03 -9.28
C THR A 49 6.94 24.59 -9.64
N LYS A 50 7.08 23.85 -10.74
CA LYS A 50 8.37 23.34 -11.22
C LYS A 50 8.43 23.40 -12.74
N LYS A 51 9.55 23.91 -13.28
CA LYS A 51 9.83 23.96 -14.71
C LYS A 51 11.19 23.34 -14.98
N LYS A 52 11.19 22.28 -15.79
CA LYS A 52 12.38 21.62 -16.33
C LYS A 52 12.42 21.80 -17.85
N LYS A 53 13.51 21.39 -18.49
CA LYS A 53 13.64 21.49 -19.95
C LYS A 53 12.60 20.60 -20.69
N SER A 54 12.27 19.43 -20.14
CA SER A 54 11.40 18.42 -20.75
C SER A 54 9.97 18.41 -20.22
N TYR A 55 9.69 19.02 -19.06
CA TYR A 55 8.35 19.03 -18.47
C TYR A 55 8.16 20.17 -17.45
N MET A 56 6.90 20.44 -17.15
CA MET A 56 6.44 21.32 -16.07
C MET A 56 5.55 20.56 -15.09
N GLU A 57 5.47 21.02 -13.83
CA GLU A 57 4.51 20.56 -12.85
C GLU A 57 3.78 21.75 -12.25
N GLY A 58 2.49 21.60 -11.99
CA GLY A 58 1.67 22.65 -11.42
C GLY A 58 0.45 22.10 -10.68
N TYR A 59 -0.33 23.03 -10.14
CA TYR A 59 -1.63 22.73 -9.53
C TYR A 59 -2.69 23.68 -10.09
N ILE A 60 -3.95 23.28 -9.97
CA ILE A 60 -5.09 24.09 -10.42
C ILE A 60 -5.16 25.34 -9.55
N LEU A 61 -4.99 26.51 -10.15
CA LEU A 61 -5.21 27.81 -9.51
C LEU A 61 -6.69 28.19 -9.57
N ARG A 62 -7.33 27.93 -10.72
CA ARG A 62 -8.74 28.19 -10.95
C ARG A 62 -9.31 27.15 -11.92
N MET A 63 -10.47 26.62 -11.60
CA MET A 63 -11.29 25.86 -12.53
C MET A 63 -12.04 26.84 -13.45
N VAL A 64 -11.72 26.81 -14.73
CA VAL A 64 -12.40 27.63 -15.76
C VAL A 64 -13.66 26.93 -16.23
N LYS A 65 -13.53 25.65 -16.61
CA LYS A 65 -14.65 24.81 -16.99
C LYS A 65 -14.37 23.37 -16.57
N PRO A 66 -15.18 22.76 -15.71
CA PRO A 66 -15.04 21.36 -15.36
C PRO A 66 -15.35 20.46 -16.57
N SER A 67 -14.67 19.32 -16.63
CA SER A 67 -14.99 18.23 -17.56
C SER A 67 -16.40 17.69 -17.30
N GLU A 68 -17.08 17.23 -18.32
CA GLU A 68 -18.35 16.51 -18.19
C GLU A 68 -18.22 15.18 -17.42
N HIS A 69 -17.00 14.63 -17.36
CA HIS A 69 -16.68 13.40 -16.62
C HIS A 69 -16.30 13.68 -15.17
N ARG A 70 -16.13 14.95 -14.76
CA ARG A 70 -15.67 15.26 -13.42
C ARG A 70 -16.75 14.98 -12.38
N LEU A 71 -16.43 14.15 -11.39
CA LEU A 71 -17.26 13.88 -10.23
C LEU A 71 -16.90 14.81 -9.06
N GLU A 72 -17.89 15.10 -8.21
CA GLU A 72 -17.64 15.75 -6.93
C GLU A 72 -16.99 14.74 -5.97
N PRO A 73 -15.83 15.04 -5.35
CA PRO A 73 -15.23 14.17 -4.36
C PRO A 73 -16.14 13.94 -3.16
N PHE A 74 -16.37 12.68 -2.80
CA PHE A 74 -17.22 12.34 -1.64
C PHE A 74 -16.54 12.62 -0.28
N CYS A 75 -15.22 12.74 -0.26
CA CYS A 75 -14.43 12.98 0.94
C CYS A 75 -14.09 14.47 1.04
N LYS A 76 -14.52 15.14 2.13
CA LYS A 76 -14.20 16.55 2.39
C LYS A 76 -12.71 16.85 2.55
N HIS A 77 -11.90 15.83 2.82
CA HIS A 77 -10.44 15.94 2.97
C HIS A 77 -9.69 15.75 1.65
N PHE A 78 -10.41 15.52 0.54
CA PHE A 78 -9.79 15.36 -0.77
C PHE A 78 -9.02 16.62 -1.18
N GLY A 79 -7.87 16.44 -1.81
CA GLY A 79 -7.00 17.55 -2.23
C GLY A 79 -5.96 17.97 -1.18
N VAL A 80 -6.21 17.74 0.10
CA VAL A 80 -5.26 17.98 1.20
C VAL A 80 -4.71 16.66 1.73
N CYS A 81 -5.58 15.69 1.98
CA CYS A 81 -5.17 14.33 2.34
C CYS A 81 -4.35 13.69 1.21
N GLY A 82 -3.21 13.09 1.58
CA GLY A 82 -2.31 12.43 0.63
C GLY A 82 -2.78 11.07 0.12
N GLY A 83 -3.86 10.49 0.67
CA GLY A 83 -4.29 9.12 0.38
C GLY A 83 -4.91 8.96 -1.01
N CYS A 84 -6.08 9.57 -1.24
CA CYS A 84 -6.77 9.49 -2.52
C CYS A 84 -6.26 10.54 -3.52
N LYS A 85 -6.21 10.14 -4.81
CA LYS A 85 -5.77 11.01 -5.91
C LYS A 85 -6.85 11.22 -6.98
N TRP A 86 -7.79 10.29 -7.11
CA TRP A 86 -8.69 10.16 -8.24
C TRP A 86 -10.19 10.14 -7.89
N GLN A 87 -10.59 10.68 -6.74
CA GLN A 87 -12.03 10.75 -6.42
C GLN A 87 -12.85 11.55 -7.46
N PRO A 88 -12.30 12.62 -8.11
CA PRO A 88 -13.01 13.31 -9.18
C PRO A 88 -13.10 12.53 -10.50
N LEU A 89 -12.34 11.44 -10.64
CA LEU A 89 -12.28 10.62 -11.86
C LEU A 89 -13.25 9.44 -11.73
N PRO A 90 -14.19 9.23 -12.69
CA PRO A 90 -15.05 8.05 -12.71
C PRO A 90 -14.26 6.75 -12.62
N TYR A 91 -14.80 5.74 -11.94
CA TYR A 91 -14.06 4.52 -11.65
C TYR A 91 -13.61 3.78 -12.91
N GLU A 92 -14.43 3.73 -13.95
CA GLU A 92 -14.09 3.16 -15.25
C GLU A 92 -12.87 3.86 -15.89
N MET A 93 -12.79 5.18 -15.75
CA MET A 93 -11.62 5.93 -16.24
C MET A 93 -10.38 5.69 -15.38
N GLN A 94 -10.54 5.43 -14.06
CA GLN A 94 -9.42 4.99 -13.21
C GLN A 94 -8.86 3.65 -13.69
N LEU A 95 -9.73 2.69 -14.00
CA LEU A 95 -9.35 1.37 -14.54
C LEU A 95 -8.61 1.49 -15.87
N GLN A 96 -9.14 2.29 -16.80
CA GLN A 96 -8.49 2.57 -18.08
C GLN A 96 -7.11 3.20 -17.91
N ALA A 97 -6.97 4.16 -16.98
CA ALA A 97 -5.70 4.81 -16.70
C ALA A 97 -4.68 3.83 -16.10
N LYS A 98 -5.10 2.91 -15.22
CA LYS A 98 -4.23 1.85 -14.65
C LYS A 98 -3.81 0.85 -15.71
N GLN A 99 -4.74 0.41 -16.55
CA GLN A 99 -4.45 -0.46 -17.71
C GLN A 99 -3.43 0.20 -18.66
N GLN A 100 -3.65 1.47 -18.99
CA GLN A 100 -2.73 2.23 -19.84
C GLN A 100 -1.36 2.42 -19.19
N GLN A 101 -1.30 2.63 -17.88
CA GLN A 101 -0.04 2.73 -17.15
C GLN A 101 0.79 1.44 -17.27
N VAL A 102 0.16 0.28 -17.13
CA VAL A 102 0.84 -1.02 -17.31
C VAL A 102 1.36 -1.15 -18.73
N TYR A 103 0.51 -0.86 -19.72
CA TYR A 103 0.92 -0.87 -21.14
C TYR A 103 2.13 0.04 -21.39
N ASP A 104 2.07 1.28 -20.94
CA ASP A 104 3.13 2.26 -21.16
C ASP A 104 4.46 1.82 -20.50
N GLN A 105 4.41 1.24 -19.30
CA GLN A 105 5.61 0.79 -18.63
C GLN A 105 6.23 -0.45 -19.28
N LEU A 106 5.42 -1.44 -19.65
CA LEU A 106 5.95 -2.67 -20.24
C LEU A 106 6.36 -2.49 -21.69
N VAL A 107 5.48 -1.86 -22.51
CA VAL A 107 5.64 -1.81 -23.97
C VAL A 107 6.43 -0.59 -24.42
N ARG A 108 6.02 0.63 -23.99
CA ARG A 108 6.61 1.87 -24.51
C ARG A 108 7.93 2.22 -23.85
N ILE A 109 8.09 1.96 -22.54
CA ILE A 109 9.27 2.32 -21.77
C ILE A 109 10.19 1.11 -21.63
N GLY A 110 9.63 -0.06 -21.29
CA GLY A 110 10.39 -1.30 -21.13
C GLY A 110 10.73 -2.00 -22.44
N HIS A 111 10.11 -1.58 -23.57
CA HIS A 111 10.31 -2.17 -24.90
C HIS A 111 10.17 -3.71 -24.92
N LEU A 112 9.34 -4.25 -24.04
CA LEU A 112 9.09 -5.68 -23.92
C LEU A 112 8.11 -6.15 -25.01
N ASP A 113 8.35 -7.34 -25.51
CA ASP A 113 7.39 -8.05 -26.36
C ASP A 113 6.36 -8.73 -25.46
N VAL A 114 5.15 -8.16 -25.40
CA VAL A 114 4.07 -8.66 -24.55
C VAL A 114 2.85 -9.04 -25.40
N PRO A 115 2.12 -10.09 -25.04
CA PRO A 115 0.84 -10.40 -25.68
C PRO A 115 -0.19 -9.29 -25.37
N GLU A 116 -1.38 -9.41 -25.92
CA GLU A 116 -2.49 -8.52 -25.56
C GLU A 116 -2.70 -8.54 -24.04
N ILE A 117 -2.66 -7.36 -23.42
CA ILE A 117 -2.88 -7.21 -21.99
C ILE A 117 -4.35 -7.46 -21.68
N THR A 118 -4.61 -8.48 -20.88
CA THR A 118 -5.97 -8.83 -20.47
C THR A 118 -6.60 -7.65 -19.70
N PRO A 119 -7.91 -7.38 -19.84
CA PRO A 119 -8.58 -6.31 -19.11
C PRO A 119 -8.33 -6.36 -17.62
N ILE A 120 -8.08 -5.18 -17.03
CA ILE A 120 -7.81 -5.04 -15.60
C ILE A 120 -8.95 -5.62 -14.75
N VAL A 121 -8.60 -6.34 -13.69
CA VAL A 121 -9.57 -6.86 -12.71
C VAL A 121 -10.04 -5.71 -11.83
N PRO A 122 -11.33 -5.32 -11.87
CA PRO A 122 -11.86 -4.24 -11.06
C PRO A 122 -12.05 -4.65 -9.60
N SER A 123 -12.09 -3.66 -8.71
CA SER A 123 -12.57 -3.83 -7.35
C SER A 123 -14.10 -3.72 -7.32
N ASP A 124 -14.77 -4.63 -6.60
CA ASP A 124 -16.22 -4.57 -6.41
C ASP A 124 -16.60 -3.41 -5.47
N GLU A 125 -15.72 -3.12 -4.51
CA GLU A 125 -15.89 -2.04 -3.54
C GLU A 125 -14.83 -0.95 -3.80
N THR A 126 -15.27 0.30 -3.89
CA THR A 126 -14.37 1.45 -4.09
C THR A 126 -14.16 2.26 -2.81
N THR A 127 -14.94 2.00 -1.78
CA THR A 127 -14.83 2.56 -0.43
C THR A 127 -14.81 1.44 0.60
N TYR A 128 -14.32 1.72 1.80
CA TYR A 128 -14.29 0.78 2.94
C TYR A 128 -13.59 -0.57 2.69
N TYR A 129 -12.67 -0.59 1.72
CA TYR A 129 -11.97 -1.81 1.31
C TYR A 129 -10.65 -2.05 2.06
N ARG A 130 -10.12 -1.04 2.77
CA ARG A 130 -8.86 -1.18 3.48
C ARG A 130 -9.05 -1.80 4.85
N ASN A 131 -8.28 -2.83 5.12
CA ASN A 131 -8.26 -3.51 6.40
C ASN A 131 -7.17 -2.98 7.37
N LYS A 132 -6.34 -2.00 6.96
CA LYS A 132 -5.31 -1.38 7.81
C LYS A 132 -5.15 0.10 7.49
N LEU A 133 -5.22 0.94 8.52
CA LEU A 133 -4.80 2.35 8.48
C LEU A 133 -3.89 2.67 9.66
N GLU A 134 -2.96 3.59 9.42
CA GLU A 134 -2.10 4.19 10.43
C GLU A 134 -2.41 5.67 10.51
N PHE A 135 -2.65 6.17 11.74
CA PHE A 135 -2.92 7.57 12.00
C PHE A 135 -1.85 8.15 12.92
N THR A 136 -1.49 9.39 12.67
CA THR A 136 -0.47 10.12 13.43
C THR A 136 -1.13 11.16 14.33
N PHE A 137 -0.74 11.18 15.62
CA PHE A 137 -1.05 12.28 16.52
C PHE A 137 -0.03 13.39 16.34
N SER A 138 -0.48 14.63 16.24
CA SER A 138 0.40 15.77 16.05
C SER A 138 -0.10 17.01 16.79
N GLN A 139 0.83 17.75 17.42
CA GLN A 139 0.57 19.11 17.93
C GLN A 139 0.50 20.15 16.81
N ARG A 140 0.66 19.76 15.56
CA ARG A 140 0.77 20.63 14.40
C ARG A 140 -0.19 20.21 13.30
N ARG A 141 -1.50 20.30 13.58
CA ARG A 141 -2.48 20.01 12.53
C ARG A 141 -2.35 20.95 11.35
N TRP A 142 -2.82 20.51 10.21
CA TRP A 142 -3.04 21.40 9.07
C TRP A 142 -4.11 22.42 9.42
N ILE A 143 -3.77 23.70 9.22
CA ILE A 143 -4.69 24.83 9.42
C ILE A 143 -5.03 25.33 8.03
N PHE A 144 -6.33 25.45 7.73
CA PHE A 144 -6.81 25.93 6.44
C PHE A 144 -6.70 27.46 6.35
N ASP A 145 -6.72 27.98 5.11
CA ASP A 145 -6.51 29.42 4.85
C ASP A 145 -7.64 30.31 5.43
N ASP A 146 -8.82 29.76 5.67
CA ASP A 146 -9.96 30.40 6.30
C ASP A 146 -9.90 30.39 7.83
N GLU A 147 -8.95 29.71 8.43
CA GLU A 147 -8.72 29.66 9.87
C GLU A 147 -7.61 30.66 10.28
N ASN A 148 -7.83 31.35 11.40
CA ASN A 148 -6.78 32.21 11.98
C ASN A 148 -5.96 31.44 13.02
N ALA A 149 -4.75 31.01 12.65
CA ALA A 149 -3.85 30.25 13.52
C ALA A 149 -3.45 30.98 14.83
N GLU A 150 -3.55 32.31 14.88
CA GLU A 150 -3.14 33.12 16.03
C GLU A 150 -4.17 33.08 17.18
N VAL A 151 -5.44 32.79 16.86
CA VAL A 151 -6.49 32.72 17.86
C VAL A 151 -6.75 31.31 18.39
N LEU A 152 -6.15 30.28 17.75
CA LEU A 152 -6.31 28.89 18.16
C LEU A 152 -5.55 28.60 19.45
N THR A 153 -6.20 27.94 20.38
CA THR A 153 -5.59 27.35 21.57
C THR A 153 -4.60 26.25 21.15
N GLU A 154 -3.72 25.85 22.06
CA GLU A 154 -2.77 24.77 21.77
C GLU A 154 -3.47 23.45 21.45
N GLN A 155 -4.58 23.13 22.14
CA GLN A 155 -5.35 21.91 21.88
C GLN A 155 -6.08 21.93 20.54
N GLU A 156 -6.55 23.10 20.09
CA GLU A 156 -7.15 23.26 18.76
C GLU A 156 -6.15 23.09 17.62
N LYS A 157 -4.86 23.20 17.92
CA LYS A 157 -3.77 22.88 16.98
C LYS A 157 -3.42 21.39 16.91
N TYR A 158 -4.02 20.54 17.76
CA TYR A 158 -3.81 19.12 17.76
C TYR A 158 -4.63 18.44 16.67
N GLY A 159 -4.02 17.48 15.98
CA GLY A 159 -4.66 16.70 14.93
C GLY A 159 -4.33 15.22 15.03
N LEU A 160 -5.30 14.40 14.65
CA LEU A 160 -5.14 12.95 14.52
C LEU A 160 -5.59 12.50 13.12
N GLY A 161 -4.64 12.08 12.32
CA GLY A 161 -4.93 11.69 10.95
C GLY A 161 -3.70 11.41 10.12
N PHE A 162 -3.63 11.99 8.90
CA PHE A 162 -2.57 11.70 7.95
C PHE A 162 -1.68 12.89 7.68
N HIS A 163 -0.40 12.62 7.40
CA HIS A 163 0.52 13.68 6.98
C HIS A 163 0.05 14.36 5.69
N VAL A 164 0.15 15.68 5.66
CA VAL A 164 -0.12 16.47 4.46
C VAL A 164 1.08 16.37 3.50
N GLY A 165 0.81 16.08 2.25
CA GLY A 165 1.87 15.96 1.24
C GLY A 165 2.79 17.17 1.21
N ARG A 166 4.10 16.97 1.13
CA ARG A 166 5.19 17.97 1.17
C ARG A 166 5.50 18.56 2.56
N PHE A 167 4.72 18.25 3.59
CA PHE A 167 4.93 18.76 4.95
C PHE A 167 5.09 17.60 5.92
N PHE A 168 6.33 17.28 6.28
CA PHE A 168 6.63 16.14 7.16
C PHE A 168 6.11 16.32 8.59
N ASP A 169 5.87 17.56 9.01
CA ASP A 169 5.46 17.91 10.38
C ASP A 169 3.99 18.37 10.49
N LYS A 170 3.23 18.31 9.39
CA LYS A 170 1.83 18.71 9.39
C LYS A 170 0.92 17.49 9.19
N VAL A 171 -0.05 17.36 10.07
CA VAL A 171 -1.04 16.29 10.04
C VAL A 171 -2.42 16.88 9.76
N LEU A 172 -3.10 16.37 8.76
CA LEU A 172 -4.49 16.69 8.53
C LEU A 172 -5.35 15.96 9.58
N ASP A 173 -6.11 16.72 10.32
CA ASP A 173 -7.07 16.18 11.28
C ASP A 173 -8.24 15.57 10.52
N ILE A 174 -8.41 14.24 10.60
CA ILE A 174 -9.39 13.51 9.80
C ILE A 174 -10.69 13.34 10.60
N GLU A 175 -11.79 13.79 10.03
CA GLU A 175 -13.10 13.55 10.63
C GLU A 175 -13.70 12.21 10.19
N HIS A 176 -13.59 11.88 8.90
CA HIS A 176 -14.04 10.61 8.35
C HIS A 176 -13.12 10.14 7.23
N CYS A 177 -12.66 8.88 7.32
CA CYS A 177 -11.93 8.21 6.25
C CYS A 177 -12.84 7.15 5.61
N TRP A 178 -13.07 7.27 4.32
CA TRP A 178 -13.93 6.38 3.54
C TRP A 178 -13.22 5.09 3.09
N LEU A 179 -11.95 4.89 3.47
CA LEU A 179 -11.17 3.74 3.00
C LEU A 179 -11.26 2.54 3.93
N GLN A 180 -11.45 2.75 5.25
CA GLN A 180 -11.55 1.66 6.22
C GLN A 180 -12.95 1.63 6.82
N PRO A 181 -13.55 0.42 6.98
CA PRO A 181 -14.87 0.29 7.61
C PRO A 181 -14.85 0.70 9.09
N GLU A 182 -16.03 0.94 9.62
CA GLU A 182 -16.20 1.11 11.06
C GLU A 182 -15.84 -0.22 11.79
N PRO A 183 -15.34 -0.11 13.02
CA PRO A 183 -15.34 1.06 13.91
C PRO A 183 -14.10 1.99 13.82
N SER A 184 -13.41 2.04 12.70
CA SER A 184 -12.14 2.78 12.56
C SER A 184 -12.27 4.27 12.86
N ASN A 185 -13.27 4.95 12.27
CA ASN A 185 -13.48 6.37 12.56
C ASN A 185 -13.95 6.62 13.99
N GLU A 186 -14.87 5.78 14.49
CA GLU A 186 -15.37 5.89 15.86
C GLU A 186 -14.26 5.75 16.90
N ILE A 187 -13.38 4.75 16.77
CA ILE A 187 -12.23 4.53 17.64
C ILE A 187 -11.30 5.74 17.62
N ARG A 188 -10.94 6.21 16.41
CA ARG A 188 -10.02 7.34 16.25
C ARG A 188 -10.57 8.62 16.86
N LEU A 189 -11.84 8.95 16.62
CA LEU A 189 -12.49 10.15 17.16
C LEU A 189 -12.60 10.06 18.68
N PHE A 190 -13.00 8.91 19.24
CA PHE A 190 -13.07 8.70 20.67
C PHE A 190 -11.71 8.89 21.35
N ILE A 191 -10.64 8.30 20.81
CA ILE A 191 -9.30 8.43 21.40
C ILE A 191 -8.83 9.89 21.36
N LYS A 192 -9.12 10.62 20.27
CA LYS A 192 -8.80 12.03 20.17
C LYS A 192 -9.55 12.84 21.24
N GLU A 193 -10.86 12.65 21.34
CA GLU A 193 -11.71 13.35 22.32
C GLU A 193 -11.27 13.04 23.77
N TYR A 194 -11.04 11.76 24.06
CA TYR A 194 -10.54 11.35 25.39
C TYR A 194 -9.23 12.05 25.72
N ALA A 195 -8.28 12.02 24.78
CA ALA A 195 -6.96 12.63 25.00
C ALA A 195 -7.04 14.13 25.26
N LEU A 196 -7.87 14.87 24.51
CA LEU A 196 -8.07 16.31 24.73
C LEU A 196 -8.72 16.61 26.08
N ASN A 197 -9.74 15.84 26.46
CA ASN A 197 -10.46 16.01 27.72
C ASN A 197 -9.62 15.69 28.96
N HIS A 198 -8.60 14.82 28.83
CA HIS A 198 -7.71 14.41 29.92
C HIS A 198 -6.33 15.06 29.85
N GLY A 199 -6.13 16.04 28.94
CA GLY A 199 -4.88 16.78 28.82
C GLY A 199 -3.69 15.96 28.32
N LEU A 200 -3.94 14.82 27.62
CA LEU A 200 -2.87 14.02 27.04
C LEU A 200 -2.27 14.77 25.83
N THR A 201 -0.95 14.87 25.80
CA THR A 201 -0.24 15.61 24.77
C THR A 201 -0.01 14.76 23.53
N PHE A 202 -0.14 15.37 22.33
CA PHE A 202 0.20 14.74 21.06
C PHE A 202 1.68 14.94 20.75
N PHE A 203 2.25 14.06 19.93
CA PHE A 203 3.66 14.11 19.57
C PHE A 203 4.01 15.31 18.69
N ASN A 204 5.12 15.95 18.99
CA ASN A 204 5.71 16.99 18.17
C ASN A 204 6.99 16.45 17.53
N ILE A 205 6.95 16.19 16.23
CA ILE A 205 8.07 15.59 15.49
C ILE A 205 9.31 16.50 15.36
N ARG A 206 9.17 17.82 15.57
CA ARG A 206 10.31 18.75 15.54
C ARG A 206 11.06 18.80 16.84
N ASP A 207 10.31 18.79 17.95
CA ASP A 207 10.85 19.01 19.29
C ASP A 207 11.04 17.68 20.03
N HIS A 208 10.54 16.57 19.49
CA HIS A 208 10.56 15.23 20.09
C HIS A 208 9.96 15.21 21.51
N VAL A 209 8.80 15.82 21.65
CA VAL A 209 8.03 15.88 22.91
C VAL A 209 6.58 15.46 22.67
N GLY A 210 5.88 15.14 23.76
CA GLY A 210 4.48 14.71 23.70
C GLY A 210 4.35 13.24 24.10
N PHE A 211 3.13 12.75 24.23
CA PHE A 211 2.82 11.41 24.74
C PHE A 211 2.25 10.48 23.68
N LEU A 212 1.12 10.84 23.03
CA LEU A 212 0.49 10.05 21.98
C LEU A 212 1.19 10.27 20.65
N ARG A 213 1.57 9.20 19.95
CA ARG A 213 2.40 9.28 18.74
C ARG A 213 1.69 8.78 17.48
N ASN A 214 1.38 7.49 17.41
CA ASN A 214 0.69 6.87 16.29
C ASN A 214 -0.38 5.92 16.80
N MET A 215 -1.33 5.58 15.95
CA MET A 215 -2.21 4.44 16.17
C MET A 215 -2.41 3.66 14.88
N PHE A 216 -2.52 2.36 15.00
CA PHE A 216 -2.84 1.45 13.90
C PHE A 216 -4.17 0.78 14.19
N ILE A 217 -5.04 0.79 13.19
CA ILE A 217 -6.30 0.03 13.26
C ILE A 217 -6.27 -1.00 12.15
N ARG A 218 -6.48 -2.26 12.51
CA ARG A 218 -6.68 -3.37 11.57
C ARG A 218 -8.07 -3.96 11.79
N THR A 219 -8.73 -4.27 10.69
CA THR A 219 -10.02 -4.95 10.67
C THR A 219 -9.92 -6.18 9.79
N THR A 220 -10.81 -7.17 9.98
CA THR A 220 -10.94 -8.33 9.11
C THR A 220 -12.37 -8.43 8.58
N GLU A 221 -12.58 -9.22 7.53
CA GLU A 221 -13.91 -9.49 6.98
C GLU A 221 -14.84 -10.17 8.01
N GLU A 222 -14.28 -10.91 8.97
CA GLU A 222 -15.02 -11.55 10.08
C GLU A 222 -15.34 -10.57 11.23
N GLY A 223 -14.98 -9.28 11.09
CA GLY A 223 -15.26 -8.26 12.09
C GLY A 223 -14.27 -8.21 13.27
N ASN A 224 -13.13 -8.91 13.21
CA ASN A 224 -12.09 -8.74 14.21
C ASN A 224 -11.46 -7.34 14.09
N VAL A 225 -11.10 -6.76 15.22
CA VAL A 225 -10.45 -5.45 15.29
C VAL A 225 -9.18 -5.56 16.13
N MET A 226 -8.05 -5.15 15.55
CA MET A 226 -6.81 -4.93 16.29
C MET A 226 -6.51 -3.45 16.34
N LEU A 227 -6.30 -2.93 17.55
CA LEU A 227 -5.86 -1.57 17.79
C LEU A 227 -4.50 -1.58 18.45
N ILE A 228 -3.56 -0.80 17.90
CA ILE A 228 -2.24 -0.59 18.47
C ILE A 228 -2.08 0.91 18.71
N ILE A 229 -1.83 1.33 19.97
CA ILE A 229 -1.56 2.73 20.30
C ILE A 229 -0.09 2.87 20.64
N CYS A 230 0.61 3.77 19.96
CA CYS A 230 2.01 4.07 20.19
C CYS A 230 2.15 5.32 21.05
N PHE A 231 2.91 5.19 22.13
CA PHE A 231 3.27 6.26 23.04
C PHE A 231 4.75 6.61 22.82
N TYR A 232 5.09 7.90 22.95
CA TYR A 232 6.48 8.34 22.79
C TYR A 232 7.35 7.96 23.99
N HIS A 233 6.79 8.02 25.19
CA HIS A 233 7.46 7.65 26.45
C HIS A 233 6.50 6.88 27.35
N GLU A 234 7.04 6.25 28.40
CA GLU A 234 6.23 5.55 29.38
C GLU A 234 5.58 6.56 30.36
N ASP A 235 4.29 6.40 30.55
CA ASP A 235 3.47 6.97 31.63
C ASP A 235 2.38 5.94 31.90
N THR A 236 2.64 5.07 32.87
CA THR A 236 1.79 3.92 33.15
C THR A 236 0.37 4.33 33.54
N GLU A 237 0.20 5.41 34.32
CA GLU A 237 -1.12 5.86 34.78
C GLU A 237 -1.96 6.39 33.59
N ALA A 238 -1.41 7.33 32.84
CA ALA A 238 -2.09 7.93 31.69
C ALA A 238 -2.38 6.89 30.59
N ARG A 239 -1.40 6.00 30.30
CA ARG A 239 -1.54 4.91 29.32
C ARG A 239 -2.65 3.94 29.74
N THR A 240 -2.63 3.46 30.98
CA THR A 240 -3.62 2.50 31.50
C THR A 240 -5.01 3.10 31.46
N ALA A 241 -5.19 4.34 31.93
CA ALA A 241 -6.47 5.01 31.92
C ALA A 241 -7.07 5.15 30.51
N LEU A 242 -6.25 5.49 29.51
CA LEU A 242 -6.69 5.56 28.12
C LEU A 242 -7.07 4.17 27.57
N LEU A 243 -6.22 3.16 27.80
CA LEU A 243 -6.47 1.81 27.27
C LEU A 243 -7.71 1.16 27.91
N ASP A 244 -7.95 1.40 29.22
CA ASP A 244 -9.16 0.94 29.92
C ASP A 244 -10.41 1.61 29.34
N ALA A 245 -10.39 2.93 29.14
CA ALA A 245 -11.50 3.66 28.54
C ALA A 245 -11.82 3.19 27.12
N VAL A 246 -10.78 2.90 26.31
CA VAL A 246 -10.94 2.33 24.97
C VAL A 246 -11.55 0.92 25.04
N ALA A 247 -11.03 0.07 25.93
CA ALA A 247 -11.52 -1.31 26.07
C ALA A 247 -12.95 -1.40 26.61
N GLU A 248 -13.37 -0.43 27.40
CA GLU A 248 -14.75 -0.31 27.91
C GLU A 248 -15.69 0.18 26.79
N LYS A 249 -15.28 1.22 26.06
CA LYS A 249 -16.08 1.84 25.00
C LYS A 249 -16.26 0.94 23.78
N PHE A 250 -15.23 0.16 23.44
CA PHE A 250 -15.20 -0.69 22.24
C PHE A 250 -14.94 -2.16 22.61
N PRO A 251 -15.92 -2.86 23.20
CA PRO A 251 -15.77 -4.26 23.62
C PRO A 251 -15.56 -5.21 22.41
N GLN A 252 -15.84 -4.77 21.17
CA GLN A 252 -15.57 -5.49 19.94
C GLN A 252 -14.09 -5.50 19.52
N ILE A 253 -13.20 -4.75 20.20
CA ILE A 253 -11.76 -4.84 19.92
C ILE A 253 -11.26 -6.21 20.36
N THR A 254 -10.85 -7.02 19.35
CA THR A 254 -10.35 -8.39 19.56
C THR A 254 -8.96 -8.37 20.18
N SER A 255 -8.11 -7.44 19.73
CA SER A 255 -6.70 -7.33 20.15
C SER A 255 -6.35 -5.88 20.42
N LEU A 256 -6.06 -5.55 21.68
CA LEU A 256 -5.63 -4.20 22.08
C LEU A 256 -4.17 -4.25 22.48
N TYR A 257 -3.33 -3.53 21.74
CA TYR A 257 -1.89 -3.44 21.94
C TYR A 257 -1.44 -2.02 22.26
N TYR A 258 -0.31 -1.92 22.92
CA TYR A 258 0.44 -0.67 22.98
C TYR A 258 1.93 -0.87 22.66
N VAL A 259 2.59 0.22 22.28
CA VAL A 259 4.02 0.26 21.98
C VAL A 259 4.60 1.54 22.59
N ILE A 260 5.77 1.45 23.21
CA ILE A 260 6.55 2.62 23.61
C ILE A 260 7.61 2.86 22.54
N ASN A 261 7.44 3.90 21.74
CA ASN A 261 8.35 4.22 20.63
C ASN A 261 8.99 5.61 20.82
N GLY A 262 10.09 5.65 21.52
CA GLY A 262 10.91 6.87 21.75
C GLY A 262 11.90 7.18 20.63
N LYS A 263 11.85 6.49 19.47
CA LYS A 263 12.78 6.70 18.34
C LYS A 263 12.45 7.95 17.53
N ALA A 264 13.35 8.31 16.60
CA ALA A 264 13.11 9.40 15.65
C ALA A 264 12.09 9.06 14.56
N ASN A 265 11.94 7.76 14.20
CA ASN A 265 11.00 7.31 13.16
C ASN A 265 9.77 6.61 13.75
N ASP A 266 8.71 6.48 12.94
CA ASP A 266 7.42 5.93 13.36
C ASP A 266 7.33 4.40 13.27
N SER A 267 8.34 3.72 12.69
CA SER A 267 8.33 2.28 12.53
C SER A 267 8.27 1.57 13.90
N ILE A 268 7.39 0.56 13.99
CA ILE A 268 7.27 -0.32 15.15
C ILE A 268 7.88 -1.71 14.90
N SER A 269 8.50 -1.93 13.73
CA SER A 269 9.03 -3.26 13.34
C SER A 269 10.05 -3.83 14.32
N ASP A 270 10.89 -2.98 14.88
CA ASP A 270 11.94 -3.29 15.86
C ASP A 270 11.55 -2.94 17.31
N GLN A 271 10.27 -2.59 17.57
CA GLN A 271 9.76 -2.30 18.89
C GLN A 271 9.00 -3.50 19.45
N GLU A 272 8.94 -3.62 20.76
CA GLU A 272 8.10 -4.59 21.44
C GLU A 272 6.63 -4.13 21.40
N CYS A 273 5.73 -5.02 20.98
CA CYS A 273 4.29 -4.82 21.01
C CYS A 273 3.73 -5.54 22.24
N HIS A 274 3.17 -4.80 23.18
CA HIS A 274 2.62 -5.34 24.41
C HIS A 274 1.12 -5.55 24.27
N LEU A 275 0.66 -6.79 24.41
CA LEU A 275 -0.76 -7.10 24.46
C LEU A 275 -1.33 -6.56 25.78
N TYR A 276 -2.29 -5.64 25.69
CA TYR A 276 -2.99 -5.08 26.83
C TYR A 276 -4.24 -5.88 27.19
N LYS A 277 -5.04 -6.21 26.18
CA LYS A 277 -6.30 -6.96 26.37
C LYS A 277 -6.69 -7.73 25.10
N GLY A 278 -7.35 -8.86 25.28
CA GLY A 278 -7.89 -9.69 24.21
C GLY A 278 -6.90 -10.71 23.67
N ASP A 279 -7.02 -11.04 22.39
CA ASP A 279 -6.24 -12.07 21.72
C ASP A 279 -4.90 -11.51 21.19
N ASP A 280 -3.90 -12.40 21.04
CA ASP A 280 -2.57 -12.04 20.51
C ASP A 280 -2.55 -11.81 19.00
N ALA A 281 -3.64 -12.06 18.29
CA ALA A 281 -3.78 -11.90 16.86
C ALA A 281 -5.24 -11.74 16.43
N ILE A 282 -5.43 -11.22 15.23
CA ILE A 282 -6.69 -11.32 14.50
C ILE A 282 -6.51 -12.31 13.34
N TYR A 283 -7.61 -12.75 12.74
CA TYR A 283 -7.58 -13.78 11.70
C TYR A 283 -8.35 -13.32 10.47
N GLU A 284 -7.76 -13.60 9.31
CA GLU A 284 -8.40 -13.39 8.01
C GLU A 284 -8.56 -14.74 7.31
N TYR A 285 -9.56 -14.84 6.46
CA TYR A 285 -9.88 -16.09 5.77
C TYR A 285 -9.88 -15.91 4.25
N MET A 286 -9.33 -16.90 3.53
CA MET A 286 -9.30 -16.93 2.08
C MET A 286 -9.47 -18.38 1.59
N GLU A 287 -10.55 -18.70 0.89
CA GLU A 287 -10.91 -20.05 0.44
C GLU A 287 -10.85 -21.12 1.55
N GLY A 288 -11.27 -20.76 2.77
CA GLY A 288 -11.23 -21.63 3.94
C GLY A 288 -9.84 -21.77 4.58
N LEU A 289 -8.81 -21.09 4.07
CA LEU A 289 -7.52 -20.94 4.73
C LEU A 289 -7.62 -19.82 5.77
N LYS A 290 -7.08 -20.09 6.96
CA LYS A 290 -7.06 -19.17 8.08
C LYS A 290 -5.65 -18.58 8.24
N PHE A 291 -5.54 -17.25 8.17
CA PHE A 291 -4.27 -16.53 8.31
C PHE A 291 -4.23 -15.74 9.61
N LYS A 292 -3.24 -16.03 10.45
CA LYS A 292 -2.95 -15.27 11.66
C LYS A 292 -2.28 -13.94 11.28
N ILE A 293 -2.81 -12.84 11.83
CA ILE A 293 -2.29 -11.50 11.64
C ILE A 293 -1.94 -10.92 13.00
N GLY A 294 -0.65 -10.89 13.32
CA GLY A 294 -0.11 -10.23 14.49
C GLY A 294 0.07 -8.72 14.28
N PRO A 295 0.49 -7.99 15.32
CA PRO A 295 0.64 -6.53 15.26
C PRO A 295 1.65 -6.06 14.20
N LYS A 296 2.68 -6.85 13.92
CA LYS A 296 3.73 -6.53 12.93
C LYS A 296 3.58 -7.29 11.61
N SER A 297 2.71 -8.30 11.53
CA SER A 297 2.58 -9.13 10.33
C SER A 297 2.16 -8.29 9.12
N PHE A 298 2.79 -8.57 7.99
CA PHE A 298 2.31 -8.06 6.70
C PHE A 298 1.11 -8.89 6.25
N TYR A 299 0.08 -8.23 5.80
CA TYR A 299 -1.06 -8.82 5.09
C TYR A 299 -1.58 -7.78 4.09
N GLN A 300 -2.05 -8.21 2.92
CA GLN A 300 -2.59 -7.31 1.89
C GLN A 300 -3.74 -6.47 2.45
N THR A 301 -3.68 -5.16 2.22
CA THR A 301 -4.60 -4.21 2.89
C THR A 301 -5.98 -4.11 2.26
N ASN A 302 -6.26 -4.87 1.21
CA ASN A 302 -7.57 -5.10 0.61
C ASN A 302 -7.75 -6.61 0.44
N THR A 303 -8.41 -7.27 1.37
CA THR A 303 -8.56 -8.72 1.43
C THR A 303 -9.27 -9.29 0.20
N LYS A 304 -10.40 -8.67 -0.21
CA LYS A 304 -11.20 -9.13 -1.35
C LYS A 304 -10.43 -9.06 -2.66
N GLN A 305 -9.68 -7.98 -2.86
CA GLN A 305 -8.86 -7.83 -4.06
C GLN A 305 -7.58 -8.68 -4.01
N ALA A 306 -7.02 -8.93 -2.82
CA ALA A 306 -5.91 -9.87 -2.65
C ALA A 306 -6.31 -11.28 -3.12
N TYR A 307 -7.52 -11.72 -2.80
CA TYR A 307 -8.07 -12.98 -3.32
C TYR A 307 -8.09 -13.01 -4.86
N LYS A 308 -8.57 -11.94 -5.51
CA LYS A 308 -8.60 -11.85 -6.98
C LYS A 308 -7.18 -11.83 -7.56
N LEU A 309 -6.26 -11.08 -6.93
CA LEU A 309 -4.85 -11.00 -7.34
C LEU A 309 -4.19 -12.38 -7.28
N TYR A 310 -4.35 -13.09 -6.17
CA TYR A 310 -3.79 -14.43 -5.99
C TYR A 310 -4.47 -15.47 -6.88
N SER A 311 -5.75 -15.29 -7.19
CA SER A 311 -6.45 -16.13 -8.17
C SER A 311 -5.87 -15.98 -9.57
N VAL A 312 -5.53 -14.77 -10.01
CA VAL A 312 -4.82 -14.55 -11.27
C VAL A 312 -3.42 -15.17 -11.22
N ALA A 313 -2.68 -15.00 -10.12
CA ALA A 313 -1.36 -15.61 -9.98
C ALA A 313 -1.42 -17.14 -10.03
N ARG A 314 -2.40 -17.75 -9.37
CA ARG A 314 -2.63 -19.20 -9.39
C ARG A 314 -3.07 -19.70 -10.77
N GLU A 315 -3.93 -18.98 -11.46
CA GLU A 315 -4.31 -19.27 -12.86
C GLU A 315 -3.08 -19.29 -13.77
N TYR A 316 -2.22 -18.28 -13.65
CA TYR A 316 -1.01 -18.15 -14.46
C TYR A 316 0.09 -19.15 -14.09
N ALA A 317 0.13 -19.63 -12.85
CA ALA A 317 1.02 -20.71 -12.44
C ALA A 317 0.65 -22.03 -13.13
N ALA A 318 -0.61 -22.21 -13.55
CA ALA A 318 -1.13 -23.36 -14.30
C ALA A 318 -0.73 -24.71 -13.65
N LEU A 319 -0.95 -24.83 -12.34
CA LEU A 319 -0.56 -26.01 -11.55
C LEU A 319 -1.51 -27.19 -11.81
N THR A 320 -0.94 -28.40 -11.88
CA THR A 320 -1.66 -29.65 -12.14
C THR A 320 -1.67 -30.61 -10.94
N GLY A 321 -0.93 -30.28 -9.89
CA GLY A 321 -0.79 -31.10 -8.68
C GLY A 321 0.55 -31.84 -8.58
N SER A 322 1.39 -31.80 -9.62
CA SER A 322 2.69 -32.48 -9.65
C SER A 322 3.88 -31.55 -9.46
N GLU A 323 3.67 -30.25 -9.58
CA GLU A 323 4.73 -29.28 -9.61
C GLU A 323 5.36 -29.02 -8.25
N VAL A 324 6.68 -28.76 -8.25
CA VAL A 324 7.42 -28.11 -7.18
C VAL A 324 7.37 -26.60 -7.43
N VAL A 325 6.79 -25.86 -6.50
CA VAL A 325 6.60 -24.42 -6.60
C VAL A 325 7.54 -23.72 -5.60
N TYR A 326 8.27 -22.69 -6.05
CA TYR A 326 8.99 -21.80 -5.18
C TYR A 326 8.24 -20.46 -5.10
N ASP A 327 7.88 -20.04 -3.88
CA ASP A 327 7.24 -18.76 -3.58
C ASP A 327 8.30 -17.83 -2.97
N LEU A 328 8.85 -16.94 -3.79
CA LEU A 328 9.89 -16.00 -3.38
C LEU A 328 9.27 -14.69 -2.91
N TYR A 329 9.78 -14.16 -1.80
CA TYR A 329 9.17 -13.08 -1.02
C TYR A 329 7.84 -13.53 -0.39
N THR A 330 7.84 -14.75 0.17
CA THR A 330 6.60 -15.43 0.60
C THR A 330 5.87 -14.71 1.75
N GLY A 331 6.54 -13.80 2.47
CA GLY A 331 5.99 -13.10 3.63
C GLY A 331 5.48 -14.09 4.69
N THR A 332 4.23 -13.98 5.08
CA THR A 332 3.56 -14.89 6.03
C THR A 332 3.02 -16.17 5.36
N GLY A 333 3.52 -16.50 4.16
CA GLY A 333 3.17 -17.72 3.44
C GLY A 333 1.80 -17.70 2.78
N THR A 334 1.24 -16.53 2.50
CA THR A 334 -0.13 -16.43 1.99
C THR A 334 -0.28 -17.04 0.60
N ILE A 335 0.59 -16.65 -0.36
CA ILE A 335 0.55 -17.21 -1.73
C ILE A 335 0.94 -18.67 -1.71
N ALA A 336 2.01 -19.04 -1.00
CA ALA A 336 2.46 -20.43 -0.86
C ALA A 336 1.32 -21.37 -0.45
N GLN A 337 0.60 -20.99 0.61
CA GLN A 337 -0.52 -21.80 1.11
C GLN A 337 -1.73 -21.77 0.18
N PHE A 338 -1.99 -20.64 -0.48
CA PHE A 338 -3.10 -20.49 -1.42
C PHE A 338 -2.96 -21.41 -2.64
N VAL A 339 -1.72 -21.68 -3.09
CA VAL A 339 -1.44 -22.58 -4.22
C VAL A 339 -1.15 -24.03 -3.80
N SER A 340 -0.92 -24.29 -2.52
CA SER A 340 -0.43 -25.58 -2.01
C SER A 340 -1.30 -26.79 -2.37
N ARG A 341 -2.63 -26.59 -2.43
CA ARG A 341 -3.58 -27.67 -2.79
C ARG A 341 -3.46 -28.13 -4.25
N GLN A 342 -2.78 -27.36 -5.09
CA GLN A 342 -2.58 -27.63 -6.51
C GLN A 342 -1.11 -27.88 -6.86
N ALA A 343 -0.25 -28.07 -5.86
CA ALA A 343 1.17 -28.34 -6.00
C ALA A 343 1.57 -29.61 -5.25
N SER A 344 2.58 -30.32 -5.71
CA SER A 344 3.16 -31.46 -4.98
C SER A 344 3.93 -30.98 -3.75
N LYS A 345 4.66 -29.88 -3.90
CA LYS A 345 5.46 -29.24 -2.86
C LYS A 345 5.55 -27.74 -3.11
N VAL A 346 5.54 -26.94 -2.04
CA VAL A 346 5.81 -25.49 -2.11
C VAL A 346 6.94 -25.11 -1.18
N ILE A 347 7.88 -24.33 -1.68
CA ILE A 347 9.02 -23.80 -0.93
C ILE A 347 8.86 -22.29 -0.83
N GLY A 348 8.63 -21.77 0.36
CA GLY A 348 8.55 -20.34 0.63
C GLY A 348 9.88 -19.79 1.12
N ILE A 349 10.39 -18.72 0.53
CA ILE A 349 11.63 -18.04 0.94
C ILE A 349 11.33 -16.57 1.25
N GLU A 350 11.78 -16.11 2.43
CA GLU A 350 11.55 -14.74 2.92
C GLU A 350 12.78 -14.28 3.71
N TYR A 351 13.10 -13.00 3.57
CA TYR A 351 14.23 -12.40 4.29
C TYR A 351 13.97 -12.22 5.79
N VAL A 352 12.71 -11.95 6.19
CA VAL A 352 12.29 -11.62 7.56
C VAL A 352 11.98 -12.91 8.33
N PRO A 353 12.78 -13.29 9.35
CA PRO A 353 12.58 -14.53 10.10
C PRO A 353 11.21 -14.62 10.80
N GLU A 354 10.70 -13.50 11.33
CA GLU A 354 9.42 -13.46 12.03
C GLU A 354 8.25 -13.74 11.08
N ALA A 355 8.35 -13.33 9.81
CA ALA A 355 7.35 -13.64 8.80
C ALA A 355 7.35 -15.15 8.47
N ILE A 356 8.51 -15.79 8.45
CA ILE A 356 8.62 -17.25 8.28
C ILE A 356 8.00 -18.02 9.45
N GLU A 357 8.18 -17.55 10.68
CA GLU A 357 7.50 -18.18 11.83
C GLU A 357 5.97 -18.03 11.73
N ASP A 358 5.48 -16.87 11.32
CA ASP A 358 4.05 -16.69 11.03
C ASP A 358 3.58 -17.62 9.88
N ALA A 359 4.39 -17.81 8.83
CA ALA A 359 4.07 -18.72 7.72
C ALA A 359 3.92 -20.17 8.17
N LYS A 360 4.84 -20.64 9.03
CA LYS A 360 4.77 -21.99 9.64
C LYS A 360 3.54 -22.17 10.52
N ILE A 361 3.21 -21.17 11.35
CA ILE A 361 2.00 -21.17 12.19
C ILE A 361 0.75 -21.22 11.29
N ASN A 362 0.72 -20.44 10.22
CA ASN A 362 -0.39 -20.41 9.28
C ASN A 362 -0.56 -21.77 8.58
N ALA A 363 0.54 -22.39 8.13
CA ALA A 363 0.49 -23.72 7.53
C ALA A 363 -0.03 -24.79 8.51
N ALA A 364 0.42 -24.77 9.77
CA ALA A 364 -0.05 -25.65 10.81
C ALA A 364 -1.55 -25.45 11.10
N ASN A 365 -2.03 -24.21 11.21
CA ASN A 365 -3.43 -23.86 11.43
C ASN A 365 -4.34 -24.37 10.29
N ASN A 366 -3.80 -24.47 9.07
CA ASN A 366 -4.50 -24.92 7.88
C ASN A 366 -4.29 -26.41 7.56
N ASN A 367 -3.56 -27.15 8.41
CA ASN A 367 -3.18 -28.56 8.18
C ASN A 367 -2.45 -28.76 6.82
N ILE A 368 -1.65 -27.78 6.40
CA ILE A 368 -0.85 -27.85 5.18
C ILE A 368 0.49 -28.48 5.54
N THR A 369 0.83 -29.60 4.88
CA THR A 369 2.03 -30.39 5.15
C THR A 369 3.04 -30.42 4.00
N ASN A 370 2.67 -29.83 2.86
CA ASN A 370 3.51 -29.78 1.65
C ASN A 370 4.12 -28.39 1.41
N CYS A 371 4.10 -27.49 2.41
CA CYS A 371 4.79 -26.21 2.38
C CYS A 371 5.95 -26.19 3.35
N ASP A 372 7.17 -25.92 2.87
CA ASP A 372 8.36 -25.67 3.68
C ASP A 372 8.78 -24.20 3.57
N PHE A 373 9.23 -23.60 4.69
CA PHE A 373 9.54 -22.17 4.74
C PHE A 373 10.94 -21.90 5.28
N TYR A 374 11.71 -21.04 4.58
CA TYR A 374 13.12 -20.74 4.85
C TYR A 374 13.33 -19.23 4.98
N ALA A 375 14.02 -18.84 6.07
CA ALA A 375 14.37 -17.44 6.33
C ALA A 375 15.78 -17.14 5.82
N GLY A 376 15.93 -16.08 5.01
CA GLY A 376 17.24 -15.57 4.57
C GLY A 376 17.17 -14.82 3.23
N ASP A 377 18.32 -14.30 2.81
CA ASP A 377 18.45 -13.62 1.53
C ASP A 377 18.35 -14.64 0.38
N MET A 378 17.49 -14.39 -0.58
CA MET A 378 17.22 -15.30 -1.70
C MET A 378 18.47 -15.63 -2.50
N LYS A 379 19.40 -14.66 -2.69
CA LYS A 379 20.64 -14.88 -3.41
C LYS A 379 21.58 -15.88 -2.70
N ASP A 380 21.46 -15.98 -1.37
CA ASP A 380 22.30 -16.85 -0.54
C ASP A 380 21.65 -18.23 -0.32
N ILE A 381 20.30 -18.30 -0.34
CA ILE A 381 19.53 -19.53 -0.17
C ILE A 381 19.37 -20.28 -1.49
N LEU A 382 18.97 -19.61 -2.57
CA LEU A 382 18.63 -20.26 -3.85
C LEU A 382 19.90 -20.66 -4.60
N THR A 383 20.64 -21.63 -4.03
CA THR A 383 21.85 -22.23 -4.59
C THR A 383 21.54 -23.55 -5.27
N ASP A 384 22.49 -24.05 -6.11
CA ASP A 384 22.34 -25.37 -6.75
C ASP A 384 22.16 -26.49 -5.70
N ALA A 385 22.90 -26.43 -4.58
CA ALA A 385 22.74 -27.39 -3.48
C ALA A 385 21.35 -27.34 -2.84
N PHE A 386 20.78 -26.14 -2.67
CA PHE A 386 19.41 -26.00 -2.16
C PHE A 386 18.38 -26.59 -3.13
N VAL A 387 18.57 -26.36 -4.43
CA VAL A 387 17.69 -26.92 -5.48
C VAL A 387 17.81 -28.45 -5.55
N GLU A 388 19.04 -29.01 -5.40
CA GLU A 388 19.24 -30.47 -5.32
C GLU A 388 18.54 -31.09 -4.11
N GLU A 389 18.60 -30.43 -2.94
CA GLU A 389 18.00 -30.93 -1.70
C GLU A 389 16.47 -30.87 -1.72
N HIS A 390 15.91 -29.76 -2.22
CA HIS A 390 14.47 -29.48 -2.10
C HIS A 390 13.67 -29.78 -3.36
N GLY A 391 14.32 -30.04 -4.47
CA GLY A 391 13.73 -30.30 -5.78
C GLY A 391 13.80 -29.09 -6.70
N HIS A 392 14.02 -29.34 -7.98
CA HIS A 392 14.03 -28.33 -9.03
C HIS A 392 12.66 -27.63 -9.10
N PRO A 393 12.59 -26.28 -9.12
CA PRO A 393 11.32 -25.57 -9.24
C PRO A 393 10.75 -25.72 -10.67
N ASP A 394 9.57 -26.29 -10.81
CA ASP A 394 8.78 -26.25 -12.05
C ASP A 394 8.20 -24.86 -12.25
N VAL A 395 7.80 -24.22 -11.16
CA VAL A 395 7.22 -22.87 -11.17
C VAL A 395 7.82 -22.02 -10.06
N ILE A 396 8.18 -20.77 -10.39
CA ILE A 396 8.52 -19.74 -9.40
C ILE A 396 7.43 -18.66 -9.41
N ILE A 397 6.89 -18.34 -8.23
CA ILE A 397 6.00 -17.20 -8.01
C ILE A 397 6.81 -16.11 -7.30
N LEU A 398 6.70 -14.87 -7.77
CA LEU A 398 7.43 -13.70 -7.28
C LEU A 398 6.43 -12.63 -6.85
N ASP A 399 6.55 -12.13 -5.61
CA ASP A 399 5.81 -10.93 -5.13
C ASP A 399 6.78 -10.01 -4.38
N PRO A 400 7.77 -9.40 -5.09
CA PRO A 400 8.81 -8.60 -4.46
C PRO A 400 8.29 -7.24 -3.98
N PRO A 401 9.06 -6.53 -3.11
CA PRO A 401 8.75 -5.18 -2.69
C PRO A 401 8.74 -4.21 -3.88
N ARG A 402 8.23 -2.98 -3.65
CA ARG A 402 8.04 -1.95 -4.67
C ARG A 402 9.28 -1.61 -5.52
N ALA A 403 10.47 -1.88 -5.00
CA ALA A 403 11.74 -1.70 -5.72
C ALA A 403 11.98 -2.75 -6.80
N GLY A 404 11.21 -3.85 -6.82
CA GLY A 404 11.43 -5.01 -7.68
C GLY A 404 12.48 -5.96 -7.11
N ILE A 405 12.97 -6.87 -7.94
CA ILE A 405 14.02 -7.83 -7.58
C ILE A 405 15.42 -7.22 -7.76
N HIS A 406 16.35 -7.63 -6.90
CA HIS A 406 17.76 -7.28 -7.08
C HIS A 406 18.34 -8.04 -8.28
N PRO A 407 19.29 -7.46 -9.05
CA PRO A 407 19.90 -8.16 -10.19
C PRO A 407 20.51 -9.52 -9.84
N ASP A 408 21.13 -9.66 -8.66
CA ASP A 408 21.69 -10.93 -8.19
C ASP A 408 20.59 -11.98 -7.95
N VAL A 409 19.42 -11.57 -7.44
CA VAL A 409 18.26 -12.45 -7.27
C VAL A 409 17.70 -12.86 -8.64
N ALA A 410 17.65 -11.94 -9.60
CA ALA A 410 17.28 -12.29 -10.97
C ALA A 410 18.21 -13.35 -11.56
N GLN A 411 19.53 -13.27 -11.29
CA GLN A 411 20.49 -14.23 -11.78
C GLN A 411 20.32 -15.62 -11.14
N VAL A 412 20.09 -15.70 -9.81
CA VAL A 412 19.87 -17.02 -9.18
C VAL A 412 18.55 -17.65 -9.63
N ILE A 413 17.52 -16.85 -9.93
CA ILE A 413 16.27 -17.32 -10.53
C ILE A 413 16.54 -17.92 -11.94
N LEU A 414 17.32 -17.23 -12.77
CA LEU A 414 17.69 -17.72 -14.10
C LEU A 414 18.52 -19.01 -14.02
N ASN A 415 19.42 -19.14 -13.02
CA ASN A 415 20.19 -20.35 -12.78
C ASN A 415 19.31 -21.53 -12.33
N ALA A 416 18.33 -21.27 -11.45
CA ALA A 416 17.35 -22.27 -11.03
C ALA A 416 16.45 -22.74 -12.18
N ALA A 417 16.35 -21.95 -13.24
CA ALA A 417 15.79 -22.28 -14.55
C ALA A 417 14.38 -22.92 -14.51
N PRO A 418 13.38 -22.36 -13.78
CA PRO A 418 12.04 -22.92 -13.73
C PRO A 418 11.40 -22.97 -15.14
N ASP A 419 10.47 -23.90 -15.37
CA ASP A 419 9.73 -23.97 -16.63
C ASP A 419 8.81 -22.75 -16.82
N ARG A 420 8.24 -22.25 -15.73
CA ARG A 420 7.32 -21.12 -15.70
C ARG A 420 7.62 -20.20 -14.53
N MET A 421 7.28 -18.92 -14.70
CA MET A 421 7.28 -17.95 -13.61
C MET A 421 5.99 -17.13 -13.62
N VAL A 422 5.56 -16.72 -12.43
CA VAL A 422 4.49 -15.74 -12.23
C VAL A 422 5.07 -14.58 -11.43
N TYR A 423 5.04 -13.39 -12.02
CA TYR A 423 5.58 -12.18 -11.39
C TYR A 423 4.44 -11.23 -11.01
N VAL A 424 4.10 -11.14 -9.73
CA VAL A 424 3.19 -10.16 -9.15
C VAL A 424 3.97 -8.91 -8.77
N SER A 425 3.46 -7.72 -9.08
CA SER A 425 4.18 -6.48 -8.76
C SER A 425 3.24 -5.31 -8.54
N CYS A 426 3.47 -4.55 -7.45
CA CYS A 426 2.79 -3.30 -7.17
C CYS A 426 3.39 -2.08 -7.92
N ASN A 427 4.39 -2.30 -8.77
CA ASN A 427 5.06 -1.24 -9.52
C ASN A 427 5.45 -1.72 -10.93
N PRO A 428 4.63 -1.46 -11.94
CA PRO A 428 4.92 -1.87 -13.31
C PRO A 428 6.26 -1.36 -13.88
N ALA A 429 6.79 -0.24 -13.35
CA ALA A 429 8.07 0.29 -13.80
C ALA A 429 9.25 -0.55 -13.35
N SER A 430 9.29 -0.97 -12.07
CA SER A 430 10.31 -1.91 -11.58
C SER A 430 10.14 -3.29 -12.21
N GLN A 431 8.90 -3.73 -12.39
CA GLN A 431 8.62 -4.99 -13.06
C GLN A 431 9.13 -5.00 -14.51
N ALA A 432 8.95 -3.91 -15.27
CA ALA A 432 9.46 -3.81 -16.64
C ALA A 432 10.99 -3.95 -16.69
N ARG A 433 11.71 -3.26 -15.77
CA ARG A 433 13.17 -3.37 -15.65
C ARG A 433 13.61 -4.80 -15.34
N ASP A 434 12.93 -5.48 -14.43
CA ASP A 434 13.28 -6.83 -14.02
C ASP A 434 12.98 -7.85 -15.13
N LEU A 435 11.86 -7.66 -15.83
CA LEU A 435 11.48 -8.45 -16.99
C LEU A 435 12.47 -8.33 -18.14
N GLU A 436 13.15 -7.18 -18.33
CA GLU A 436 14.24 -7.06 -19.31
C GLU A 436 15.38 -8.07 -19.04
N ILE A 437 15.65 -8.36 -17.77
CA ILE A 437 16.66 -9.37 -17.39
C ILE A 437 16.10 -10.78 -17.60
N LEU A 438 14.90 -11.07 -17.09
CA LEU A 438 14.30 -12.40 -17.14
C LEU A 438 13.97 -12.84 -18.58
N CYS A 439 13.56 -11.92 -19.44
CA CYS A 439 13.20 -12.19 -20.83
C CYS A 439 14.39 -12.56 -21.72
N LYS A 440 15.62 -12.62 -21.21
CA LYS A 440 16.74 -13.24 -21.91
C LYS A 440 16.46 -14.72 -22.19
N ASP A 441 15.92 -15.43 -21.20
CA ASP A 441 15.65 -16.87 -21.26
C ASP A 441 14.16 -17.23 -21.26
N TYR A 442 13.29 -16.23 -21.07
CA TYR A 442 11.83 -16.42 -20.97
C TYR A 442 11.07 -15.57 -21.96
N VAL A 443 9.85 -16.00 -22.26
CA VAL A 443 8.86 -15.21 -23.03
C VAL A 443 7.68 -14.88 -22.11
N ILE A 444 7.14 -13.66 -22.24
CA ILE A 444 5.91 -13.26 -21.57
C ILE A 444 4.74 -13.92 -22.30
N THR A 445 3.91 -14.67 -21.58
CA THR A 445 2.77 -15.39 -22.14
C THR A 445 1.43 -14.77 -21.79
N ALA A 446 1.34 -14.04 -20.67
CA ALA A 446 0.13 -13.32 -20.28
C ALA A 446 0.48 -12.15 -19.37
N VAL A 447 -0.37 -11.12 -19.39
CA VAL A 447 -0.29 -9.93 -18.53
C VAL A 447 -1.70 -9.55 -18.11
N ARG A 448 -1.91 -9.35 -16.80
CA ARG A 448 -3.20 -8.92 -16.26
C ARG A 448 -3.04 -7.96 -15.08
N PRO A 449 -3.44 -6.70 -15.23
CA PRO A 449 -3.50 -5.76 -14.12
C PRO A 449 -4.65 -6.08 -13.16
N VAL A 450 -4.49 -5.66 -11.89
CA VAL A 450 -5.51 -5.78 -10.85
C VAL A 450 -5.61 -4.47 -10.08
N ASP A 451 -6.82 -3.94 -9.92
CA ASP A 451 -7.04 -2.76 -9.10
C ASP A 451 -7.20 -3.13 -7.62
N MET A 452 -6.10 -3.07 -6.87
CA MET A 452 -6.11 -3.27 -5.42
C MET A 452 -6.58 -2.05 -4.63
N PHE A 453 -6.44 -0.83 -5.19
CA PHE A 453 -6.59 0.42 -4.46
C PHE A 453 -7.38 1.47 -5.26
N PRO A 454 -8.71 1.36 -5.33
CA PRO A 454 -9.57 2.39 -5.93
C PRO A 454 -9.26 3.80 -5.41
N HIS A 455 -9.49 4.81 -6.23
CA HIS A 455 -9.20 6.23 -5.99
C HIS A 455 -7.71 6.57 -5.81
N THR A 456 -6.82 5.62 -6.05
CA THR A 456 -5.36 5.84 -6.10
C THR A 456 -4.79 5.44 -7.47
N HIS A 457 -3.57 5.89 -7.77
CA HIS A 457 -2.88 5.53 -9.00
C HIS A 457 -2.16 4.16 -8.94
N HIS A 458 -2.18 3.50 -7.78
CA HIS A 458 -1.52 2.22 -7.61
C HIS A 458 -2.25 1.13 -8.39
N VAL A 459 -1.48 0.29 -9.05
CA VAL A 459 -1.96 -0.88 -9.78
C VAL A 459 -1.04 -2.05 -9.48
N GLU A 460 -1.63 -3.20 -9.18
CA GLU A 460 -0.92 -4.48 -9.19
C GLU A 460 -0.95 -5.06 -10.60
N ASN A 461 0.11 -5.74 -10.98
CA ASN A 461 0.19 -6.39 -12.28
C ASN A 461 0.76 -7.79 -12.16
N VAL A 462 0.11 -8.76 -12.78
CA VAL A 462 0.55 -10.15 -12.81
C VAL A 462 1.03 -10.48 -14.23
N VAL A 463 2.24 -11.00 -14.32
CA VAL A 463 2.87 -11.42 -15.58
C VAL A 463 3.22 -12.90 -15.50
N ALA A 464 2.76 -13.67 -16.49
CA ALA A 464 3.18 -15.05 -16.68
C ALA A 464 4.34 -15.13 -17.67
N LEU A 465 5.35 -15.91 -17.33
CA LEU A 465 6.50 -16.19 -18.18
C LEU A 465 6.68 -17.68 -18.38
N LYS A 466 7.13 -18.07 -19.58
CA LYS A 466 7.50 -19.44 -19.93
C LYS A 466 8.91 -19.46 -20.48
N ARG A 467 9.67 -20.49 -20.12
CA ARG A 467 11.03 -20.71 -20.62
C ARG A 467 11.00 -20.91 -22.13
N LYS A 468 12.02 -20.35 -22.85
CA LYS A 468 12.20 -20.46 -24.30
C LYS A 468 12.53 -21.86 -24.73
#